data_5c84b8a24584e6d234c3071c7ca3ec89
#
_entry.id   5c84b8a24584e6d234c3071c7ca3ec89
#
_cell.length_a   1.000
_cell.length_b   1.000
_cell.length_c   1.000
_cell.angle_alpha   90.00
_cell.angle_beta   90.00
_cell.angle_gamma   90.00
#
_symmetry.space_group_name_H-M   'P 1'
#
loop_
_entity.id
_entity.type
_entity.pdbx_description
1 polymer ?
#
loop_
_entity_poly.entity_id
_entity_poly.type
_entity_poly.pdbx_seq_one_letter_code
_entity_poly.pdbx_strand_id
1 'polypeptide(L)'
;VNGVPLTETPLPYGLRDVKLTPNTNGTLGTAVDLPNAQTLSFEETEDFETLRGDDRDVATRGKGPAVNWSLESGGVSLEALAALTGGTVASTGTTPAQVKTFTKKSTDARPTFQVEGQSMSESGGDFHAVLPRCKVTGSITGDMADGAFWISKADGTAIGNYSTDDLFKFVQNETAVDIDES
;
A
#
# COMPACT_ATOMS: atom_id res chain seq x y z
N VAL A 1 -9.40 -13.43 -26.15
CA VAL A 1 -8.71 -12.17 -25.89
C VAL A 1 -7.24 -12.45 -26.11
N ASN A 2 -6.62 -11.84 -27.13
CA ASN A 2 -5.18 -12.00 -27.36
C ASN A 2 -4.47 -11.20 -26.28
N GLY A 3 -3.64 -11.87 -25.47
CA GLY A 3 -2.74 -11.21 -24.50
C GLY A 3 -1.73 -10.34 -25.24
N VAL A 4 -1.16 -9.36 -24.57
CA VAL A 4 -0.11 -8.52 -25.13
C VAL A 4 1.24 -9.18 -24.84
N PRO A 5 2.10 -9.36 -25.85
CA PRO A 5 3.42 -9.91 -25.60
C PRO A 5 4.20 -9.12 -24.55
N LEU A 6 4.81 -9.79 -23.57
CA LEU A 6 5.60 -9.15 -22.50
C LEU A 6 6.82 -8.38 -23.02
N THR A 7 7.08 -8.44 -24.32
CA THR A 7 8.12 -7.62 -25.00
C THR A 7 7.71 -6.17 -25.24
N GLU A 8 6.42 -5.87 -25.15
CA GLU A 8 5.91 -4.51 -25.27
C GLU A 8 5.96 -3.78 -23.93
N THR A 9 6.22 -2.48 -23.98
CA THR A 9 6.18 -1.64 -22.78
C THR A 9 4.73 -1.48 -22.30
N PRO A 10 4.41 -1.83 -21.06
CA PRO A 10 3.07 -1.61 -20.53
C PRO A 10 2.79 -0.11 -20.44
N LEU A 11 1.56 0.27 -20.72
CA LEU A 11 1.05 1.63 -20.58
C LEU A 11 -0.06 1.64 -19.52
N PRO A 12 0.29 1.55 -18.21
CA PRO A 12 -0.69 1.51 -17.14
C PRO A 12 -1.50 2.81 -17.10
N TYR A 13 -2.82 2.69 -17.01
CA TYR A 13 -3.73 3.83 -16.92
C TYR A 13 -4.73 3.64 -15.79
N GLY A 14 -4.76 4.62 -14.89
CA GLY A 14 -5.64 4.62 -13.73
C GLY A 14 -5.27 3.60 -12.65
N LEU A 15 -5.93 3.69 -11.53
CA LEU A 15 -5.86 2.74 -10.42
C LEU A 15 -7.16 1.96 -10.40
N ARG A 16 -7.10 0.64 -10.57
CA ARG A 16 -8.30 -0.22 -10.64
C ARG A 16 -8.66 -0.80 -9.28
N ASP A 17 -7.67 -1.33 -8.59
CA ASP A 17 -7.85 -2.03 -7.31
C ASP A 17 -6.64 -1.82 -6.40
N VAL A 18 -6.88 -1.82 -5.10
CA VAL A 18 -5.83 -1.79 -4.07
C VAL A 18 -6.23 -2.72 -2.93
N LYS A 19 -5.32 -3.61 -2.56
CA LYS A 19 -5.50 -4.50 -1.40
C LYS A 19 -4.41 -4.31 -0.38
N LEU A 20 -4.81 -4.45 0.87
CA LEU A 20 -3.95 -4.38 2.05
C LEU A 20 -3.91 -5.78 2.68
N THR A 21 -2.76 -6.43 2.67
CA THR A 21 -2.61 -7.77 3.24
C THR A 21 -1.75 -7.70 4.49
N PRO A 22 -2.27 -8.04 5.69
CA PRO A 22 -1.45 -8.09 6.90
C PRO A 22 -0.22 -8.97 6.69
N ASN A 23 0.95 -8.48 7.09
CA ASN A 23 2.22 -9.22 6.96
C ASN A 23 2.86 -9.37 8.34
N THR A 24 2.70 -10.53 8.95
CA THR A 24 3.27 -10.84 10.27
C THR A 24 4.53 -11.67 10.12
N ASN A 25 5.68 -11.05 10.29
CA ASN A 25 7.00 -11.71 10.19
C ASN A 25 7.21 -12.49 8.88
N GLY A 26 6.69 -11.98 7.77
CA GLY A 26 6.80 -12.61 6.45
C GLY A 26 5.64 -13.54 6.08
N THR A 27 4.71 -13.78 6.99
CA THR A 27 3.48 -14.52 6.70
C THR A 27 2.36 -13.56 6.35
N LEU A 28 1.82 -13.70 5.15
CA LEU A 28 0.69 -12.92 4.67
C LEU A 28 -0.62 -13.48 5.26
N GLY A 29 -1.47 -12.59 5.73
CA GLY A 29 -2.83 -12.90 6.16
C GLY A 29 -3.85 -12.75 5.02
N THR A 30 -5.12 -12.65 5.37
CA THR A 30 -6.20 -12.41 4.40
C THR A 30 -6.13 -10.97 3.89
N ALA A 31 -6.16 -10.81 2.57
CA ALA A 31 -6.19 -9.52 1.93
C ALA A 31 -7.48 -8.75 2.28
N VAL A 32 -7.34 -7.46 2.51
CA VAL A 32 -8.45 -6.54 2.78
C VAL A 32 -8.54 -5.58 1.61
N ASP A 33 -9.70 -5.54 0.99
CA ASP A 33 -10.01 -4.62 -0.08
C ASP A 33 -10.06 -3.17 0.41
N LEU A 34 -9.46 -2.25 -0.37
CA LEU A 34 -9.59 -0.81 -0.17
C LEU A 34 -10.56 -0.25 -1.21
N PRO A 35 -11.85 -0.15 -0.89
CA PRO A 35 -12.85 0.30 -1.85
C PRO A 35 -12.62 1.77 -2.23
N ASN A 36 -12.94 2.10 -3.48
CA ASN A 36 -12.83 3.46 -4.01
C ASN A 36 -11.41 4.05 -3.88
N ALA A 37 -10.37 3.26 -4.03
CA ALA A 37 -9.01 3.73 -4.06
C ALA A 37 -8.83 4.77 -5.18
N GLN A 38 -8.26 5.94 -4.85
CA GLN A 38 -8.08 7.06 -5.77
C GLN A 38 -6.63 7.23 -6.16
N THR A 39 -5.73 7.04 -5.21
CA THR A 39 -4.30 7.24 -5.40
C THR A 39 -3.51 6.23 -4.60
N LEU A 40 -2.53 5.62 -5.23
CA LEU A 40 -1.42 4.93 -4.60
C LEU A 40 -0.15 5.49 -5.20
N SER A 41 0.64 6.18 -4.38
CA SER A 41 1.94 6.71 -4.80
C SER A 41 3.05 6.14 -3.92
N PHE A 42 4.24 6.02 -4.49
CA PHE A 42 5.43 5.57 -3.79
C PHE A 42 6.66 6.25 -4.38
N GLU A 43 7.65 6.49 -3.52
CA GLU A 43 8.90 7.13 -3.84
C GLU A 43 10.04 6.40 -3.12
N GLU A 44 11.00 5.88 -3.87
CA GLU A 44 12.22 5.34 -3.30
C GLU A 44 13.14 6.48 -2.86
N THR A 45 13.63 6.40 -1.63
CA THR A 45 14.58 7.37 -1.05
C THR A 45 15.74 6.64 -0.43
N GLU A 46 16.94 7.20 -0.57
CA GLU A 46 18.14 6.71 0.10
C GLU A 46 18.94 7.89 0.63
N ASP A 47 19.36 7.80 1.88
CA ASP A 47 20.25 8.76 2.49
C ASP A 47 21.70 8.39 2.22
N PHE A 48 22.48 9.36 1.73
CA PHE A 48 23.90 9.19 1.47
C PHE A 48 24.74 9.96 2.47
N GLU A 49 25.80 9.34 2.97
CA GLU A 49 26.81 9.98 3.77
C GLU A 49 28.10 10.13 2.96
N THR A 50 28.65 11.35 2.94
CA THR A 50 29.86 11.66 2.20
C THR A 50 31.01 11.91 3.16
N LEU A 51 32.08 11.13 3.02
CA LEU A 51 33.35 11.37 3.69
C LEU A 51 34.13 12.44 2.94
N ARG A 52 34.46 13.52 3.61
CA ARG A 52 35.29 14.59 3.08
C ARG A 52 36.68 14.56 3.70
N GLY A 53 37.71 14.84 2.88
CA GLY A 53 39.10 14.98 3.28
C GLY A 53 39.84 15.86 2.28
N ASP A 54 40.79 16.70 2.78
CA ASP A 54 41.62 17.58 1.94
C ASP A 54 40.81 18.45 0.97
N ASP A 55 39.73 19.07 1.43
CA ASP A 55 38.78 19.93 0.68
C ASP A 55 38.09 19.26 -0.52
N ARG A 56 38.05 17.93 -0.53
CA ARG A 56 37.32 17.15 -1.58
C ARG A 56 36.52 16.02 -0.96
N ASP A 57 35.52 15.55 -1.72
CA ASP A 57 34.78 14.36 -1.38
C ASP A 57 35.63 13.11 -1.70
N VAL A 58 35.82 12.27 -0.68
CA VAL A 58 36.69 11.08 -0.78
C VAL A 58 35.88 9.82 -1.05
N ALA A 59 34.71 9.69 -0.41
CA ALA A 59 33.81 8.54 -0.56
C ALA A 59 32.38 8.94 -0.23
N THR A 60 31.43 8.30 -0.89
CA THR A 60 29.98 8.41 -0.60
C THR A 60 29.42 7.02 -0.38
N ARG A 61 28.63 6.84 0.69
CA ARG A 61 27.97 5.58 1.02
C ARG A 61 26.50 5.80 1.33
N GLY A 62 25.63 5.00 0.72
CA GLY A 62 24.21 4.95 1.03
C GLY A 62 23.95 4.25 2.35
N LYS A 63 22.89 4.67 3.07
CA LYS A 63 22.45 4.10 4.36
C LYS A 63 21.37 3.05 4.21
N GLY A 64 21.02 2.69 2.99
CA GLY A 64 19.97 1.75 2.64
C GLY A 64 18.68 2.45 2.16
N PRO A 65 18.11 1.94 1.06
CA PRO A 65 16.90 2.52 0.49
C PRO A 65 15.67 2.22 1.34
N ALA A 66 14.72 3.14 1.31
CA ALA A 66 13.37 2.98 1.83
C ALA A 66 12.38 3.54 0.82
N VAL A 67 11.14 3.09 0.87
CA VAL A 67 10.07 3.63 0.02
C VAL A 67 9.08 4.38 0.88
N ASN A 68 8.88 5.65 0.60
CA ASN A 68 7.76 6.42 1.12
C ASN A 68 6.54 6.15 0.24
N TRP A 69 5.41 5.87 0.86
CA TRP A 69 4.17 5.62 0.15
C TRP A 69 3.05 6.47 0.71
N SER A 70 2.08 6.80 -0.14
CA SER A 70 0.83 7.41 0.26
C SER A 70 -0.35 6.79 -0.47
N LEU A 71 -1.49 6.75 0.21
CA LEU A 71 -2.71 6.10 -0.22
C LEU A 71 -3.91 6.99 0.08
N GLU A 72 -4.80 7.15 -0.90
CA GLU A 72 -6.06 7.87 -0.75
C GLU A 72 -7.22 7.01 -1.24
N SER A 73 -8.32 6.99 -0.47
CA SER A 73 -9.54 6.29 -0.84
C SER A 73 -10.78 7.11 -0.51
N GLY A 74 -11.79 7.02 -1.35
CA GLY A 74 -13.10 7.61 -1.11
C GLY A 74 -13.93 6.76 -0.13
N GLY A 75 -14.42 7.39 0.93
CA GLY A 75 -15.17 6.71 1.97
C GLY A 75 -14.30 6.14 3.10
N VAL A 76 -14.91 5.35 3.97
CA VAL A 76 -14.27 4.75 5.14
C VAL A 76 -14.50 3.25 5.16
N SER A 77 -13.44 2.47 4.96
CA SER A 77 -13.44 1.03 5.22
C SER A 77 -12.89 0.78 6.63
N LEU A 78 -13.72 0.23 7.50
CA LEU A 78 -13.32 -0.06 8.89
C LEU A 78 -12.29 -1.19 8.94
N GLU A 79 -12.40 -2.16 8.04
CA GLU A 79 -11.47 -3.27 7.87
C GLU A 79 -10.10 -2.76 7.39
N ALA A 80 -10.07 -1.86 6.41
CA ALA A 80 -8.84 -1.23 5.94
C ALA A 80 -8.18 -0.39 7.05
N LEU A 81 -8.96 0.36 7.83
CA LEU A 81 -8.45 1.07 9.00
C LEU A 81 -7.82 0.12 10.03
N ALA A 82 -8.42 -1.05 10.26
CA ALA A 82 -7.84 -2.06 11.16
C ALA A 82 -6.50 -2.59 10.63
N ALA A 83 -6.40 -2.88 9.32
CA ALA A 83 -5.17 -3.31 8.69
C ALA A 83 -4.06 -2.24 8.76
N LEU A 84 -4.42 -0.96 8.60
CA LEU A 84 -3.47 0.16 8.64
C LEU A 84 -3.02 0.52 10.06
N THR A 85 -3.94 0.47 11.05
CA THR A 85 -3.69 1.01 12.39
C THR A 85 -3.51 -0.03 13.47
N GLY A 86 -4.01 -1.26 13.27
CA GLY A 86 -4.00 -2.32 14.26
C GLY A 86 -5.16 -2.24 15.27
N GLY A 87 -6.24 -1.50 14.95
CA GLY A 87 -7.48 -1.53 15.73
C GLY A 87 -8.28 -2.81 15.47
N THR A 88 -9.44 -2.92 16.11
CA THR A 88 -10.36 -4.05 15.95
C THR A 88 -11.70 -3.61 15.39
N VAL A 89 -12.28 -4.44 14.53
CA VAL A 89 -13.62 -4.26 14.00
C VAL A 89 -14.55 -5.29 14.67
N ALA A 90 -15.65 -4.83 15.23
CA ALA A 90 -16.69 -5.67 15.80
C ALA A 90 -18.02 -5.43 15.08
N SER A 91 -18.76 -6.49 14.83
CA SER A 91 -20.12 -6.43 14.28
C SER A 91 -21.11 -6.95 15.29
N THR A 92 -22.21 -6.22 15.53
CA THR A 92 -23.28 -6.60 16.42
C THR A 92 -24.63 -6.41 15.74
N GLY A 93 -25.63 -7.20 16.15
CA GLY A 93 -26.97 -7.17 15.55
C GLY A 93 -27.06 -7.93 14.23
N THR A 94 -28.24 -7.90 13.62
CA THR A 94 -28.56 -8.50 12.33
C THR A 94 -29.24 -7.48 11.44
N THR A 95 -29.14 -7.67 10.12
CA THR A 95 -29.82 -6.81 9.13
C THR A 95 -31.32 -6.74 9.43
N PRO A 96 -31.97 -5.53 9.46
CA PRO A 96 -31.42 -4.22 9.06
C PRO A 96 -30.77 -3.40 10.20
N ALA A 97 -30.58 -3.96 11.39
CA ALA A 97 -30.07 -3.26 12.57
C ALA A 97 -28.60 -3.66 12.91
N GLN A 98 -27.83 -4.07 11.92
CA GLN A 98 -26.41 -4.41 12.12
C GLN A 98 -25.57 -3.14 12.36
N VAL A 99 -24.69 -3.21 13.36
CA VAL A 99 -23.75 -2.13 13.69
C VAL A 99 -22.34 -2.68 13.60
N LYS A 100 -21.49 -2.02 12.80
CA LYS A 100 -20.04 -2.25 12.75
C LYS A 100 -19.34 -1.13 13.50
N THR A 101 -18.42 -1.49 14.38
CA THR A 101 -17.66 -0.54 15.20
C THR A 101 -16.18 -0.82 15.04
N PHE A 102 -15.42 0.20 14.65
CA PHE A 102 -13.97 0.17 14.71
C PHE A 102 -13.48 0.81 16.01
N THR A 103 -12.59 0.13 16.72
CA THR A 103 -12.00 0.63 17.97
C THR A 103 -10.49 0.56 17.90
N LYS A 104 -9.83 1.69 18.12
CA LYS A 104 -8.39 1.82 18.26
C LYS A 104 -8.05 2.18 19.70
N LYS A 105 -7.23 1.38 20.36
CA LYS A 105 -6.71 1.67 21.71
C LYS A 105 -5.37 2.37 21.61
N SER A 106 -5.01 3.18 22.59
CA SER A 106 -3.71 3.85 22.65
C SER A 106 -2.53 2.88 22.77
N THR A 107 -2.78 1.67 23.23
CA THR A 107 -1.78 0.58 23.37
C THR A 107 -1.60 -0.25 22.10
N ASP A 108 -2.51 -0.11 21.12
CA ASP A 108 -2.43 -0.90 19.90
C ASP A 108 -1.26 -0.43 19.02
N ALA A 109 -0.34 -1.34 18.71
CA ALA A 109 0.75 -1.07 17.80
C ALA A 109 0.25 -1.02 16.35
N ARG A 110 0.87 -0.19 15.53
CA ARG A 110 0.63 -0.19 14.08
C ARG A 110 1.24 -1.45 13.47
N PRO A 111 0.46 -2.27 12.75
CA PRO A 111 0.94 -3.50 12.14
C PRO A 111 1.82 -3.22 10.91
N THR A 112 2.46 -4.26 10.42
CA THR A 112 3.05 -4.30 9.09
C THR A 112 2.09 -5.00 8.13
N PHE A 113 2.06 -4.56 6.88
CA PHE A 113 1.19 -5.08 5.85
C PHE A 113 1.84 -4.94 4.46
N GLN A 114 1.35 -5.70 3.51
CA GLN A 114 1.65 -5.55 2.09
C GLN A 114 0.60 -4.63 1.46
N VAL A 115 1.04 -3.76 0.58
CA VAL A 115 0.15 -3.00 -0.31
C VAL A 115 0.35 -3.51 -1.72
N GLU A 116 -0.74 -3.82 -2.40
CA GLU A 116 -0.74 -4.17 -3.81
C GLU A 116 -1.77 -3.33 -4.54
N GLY A 117 -1.32 -2.65 -5.60
CA GLY A 117 -2.16 -1.84 -6.47
C GLY A 117 -2.14 -2.37 -7.90
N GLN A 118 -3.31 -2.47 -8.51
CA GLN A 118 -3.49 -2.90 -9.89
C GLN A 118 -3.89 -1.73 -10.79
N SER A 119 -3.27 -1.67 -11.96
CA SER A 119 -3.61 -0.76 -13.05
C SER A 119 -3.78 -1.55 -14.34
N MET A 120 -4.79 -1.22 -15.13
CA MET A 120 -4.96 -1.80 -16.47
C MET A 120 -4.00 -1.14 -17.45
N SER A 121 -3.44 -1.92 -18.36
CA SER A 121 -2.58 -1.39 -19.40
C SER A 121 -3.38 -1.08 -20.67
N GLU A 122 -3.18 0.10 -21.25
CA GLU A 122 -3.78 0.49 -22.54
C GLU A 122 -3.31 -0.42 -23.70
N SER A 123 -2.10 -0.98 -23.57
CA SER A 123 -1.59 -1.96 -24.54
C SER A 123 -2.14 -3.37 -24.33
N GLY A 124 -2.94 -3.60 -23.29
CA GLY A 124 -3.51 -4.89 -22.87
C GLY A 124 -2.80 -5.48 -21.65
N GLY A 125 -3.44 -6.45 -21.00
CA GLY A 125 -2.97 -7.00 -19.73
C GLY A 125 -3.13 -6.02 -18.57
N ASP A 126 -2.36 -6.21 -17.52
CA ASP A 126 -2.33 -5.35 -16.35
C ASP A 126 -0.92 -5.17 -15.78
N PHE A 127 -0.82 -4.26 -14.83
CA PHE A 127 0.41 -3.93 -14.14
C PHE A 127 0.13 -3.83 -12.64
N HIS A 128 0.88 -4.58 -11.84
CA HIS A 128 0.78 -4.55 -10.38
C HIS A 128 2.02 -3.88 -9.79
N ALA A 129 1.78 -3.03 -8.80
CA ALA A 129 2.81 -2.48 -7.92
C ALA A 129 2.63 -3.09 -6.53
N VAL A 130 3.63 -3.80 -6.03
CA VAL A 130 3.61 -4.51 -4.75
C VAL A 130 4.67 -3.94 -3.83
N LEU A 131 4.25 -3.49 -2.65
CA LEU A 131 5.11 -3.08 -1.54
C LEU A 131 4.97 -4.12 -0.42
N PRO A 132 5.91 -5.07 -0.28
CA PRO A 132 5.69 -6.27 0.54
C PRO A 132 5.68 -6.01 2.05
N ARG A 133 6.32 -4.95 2.52
CA ARG A 133 6.43 -4.65 3.95
C ARG A 133 6.29 -3.16 4.22
N CYS A 134 5.04 -2.73 4.32
CA CYS A 134 4.65 -1.35 4.64
C CYS A 134 4.30 -1.19 6.12
N LYS A 135 4.49 0.02 6.60
CA LYS A 135 3.99 0.46 7.90
C LYS A 135 3.55 1.91 7.80
N VAL A 136 2.42 2.25 8.40
CA VAL A 136 2.02 3.65 8.53
C VAL A 136 2.95 4.31 9.54
N THR A 137 3.80 5.21 9.07
CA THR A 137 4.73 6.00 9.90
C THR A 137 4.28 7.44 10.03
N GLY A 138 3.53 7.92 9.06
CA GLY A 138 2.95 9.24 9.02
C GLY A 138 1.54 9.32 9.63
N SER A 139 0.72 10.18 9.06
CA SER A 139 -0.64 10.45 9.53
C SER A 139 -1.68 9.56 8.84
N ILE A 140 -2.80 9.38 9.52
CA ILE A 140 -4.03 8.91 8.93
C ILE A 140 -5.03 10.03 9.12
N THR A 141 -5.57 10.51 8.04
CA THR A 141 -6.48 11.65 8.05
C THR A 141 -7.78 11.33 7.32
N GLY A 142 -8.83 12.02 7.71
CA GLY A 142 -10.11 12.02 7.05
C GLY A 142 -10.96 13.13 7.65
N ASP A 143 -11.71 13.84 6.82
CA ASP A 143 -12.47 14.99 7.22
C ASP A 143 -13.97 14.77 7.00
N MET A 144 -14.78 15.17 7.98
CA MET A 144 -16.22 15.30 7.85
C MET A 144 -16.54 16.76 7.59
N ALA A 145 -16.92 17.10 6.36
CA ALA A 145 -17.27 18.45 5.97
C ALA A 145 -18.62 18.48 5.27
N ASP A 146 -19.37 19.54 5.47
CA ASP A 146 -20.65 19.75 4.78
C ASP A 146 -20.43 19.88 3.27
N GLY A 147 -21.22 19.13 2.49
CA GLY A 147 -21.15 19.15 1.02
C GLY A 147 -19.93 18.45 0.40
N ALA A 148 -19.11 17.73 1.17
CA ALA A 148 -17.97 16.97 0.68
C ALA A 148 -18.04 15.48 1.07
N PHE A 149 -17.52 14.61 0.18
CA PHE A 149 -17.33 13.20 0.53
C PHE A 149 -16.11 13.05 1.43
N TRP A 150 -16.20 12.07 2.34
CA TRP A 150 -15.05 11.67 3.14
C TRP A 150 -13.96 11.06 2.24
N ILE A 151 -12.73 11.55 2.36
CA ILE A 151 -11.54 10.94 1.74
C ILE A 151 -10.59 10.54 2.86
N SER A 152 -10.33 9.25 2.96
CA SER A 152 -9.35 8.69 3.89
C SER A 152 -7.97 8.73 3.25
N LYS A 153 -6.97 9.23 3.99
CA LYS A 153 -5.58 9.29 3.55
C LYS A 153 -4.68 8.63 4.58
N ALA A 154 -3.68 7.90 4.10
CA ALA A 154 -2.65 7.30 4.92
C ALA A 154 -1.29 7.41 4.23
N ASP A 155 -0.26 7.67 5.00
CA ASP A 155 1.12 7.71 4.52
C ASP A 155 2.06 6.94 5.45
N GLY A 156 3.12 6.43 4.87
CA GLY A 156 4.07 5.62 5.60
C GLY A 156 5.31 5.27 4.83
N THR A 157 6.03 4.30 5.37
CA THR A 157 7.30 3.83 4.82
C THR A 157 7.25 2.32 4.60
N ALA A 158 7.79 1.86 3.48
CA ALA A 158 8.07 0.45 3.21
C ALA A 158 9.58 0.21 3.31
N ILE A 159 9.93 -0.95 3.84
CA ILE A 159 11.29 -1.45 3.98
C ILE A 159 11.37 -2.87 3.44
N GLY A 160 12.59 -3.40 3.27
CA GLY A 160 12.81 -4.75 2.75
C GLY A 160 11.99 -5.82 3.45
N ASN A 161 11.48 -6.78 2.69
CA ASN A 161 10.68 -7.88 3.18
C ASN A 161 11.48 -8.79 4.12
N TYR A 162 10.81 -9.50 5.01
CA TYR A 162 11.43 -10.32 6.06
C TYR A 162 12.35 -11.44 5.56
N SER A 163 12.01 -12.07 4.43
CA SER A 163 12.72 -13.25 3.93
C SER A 163 13.50 -13.01 2.64
N THR A 164 13.01 -12.14 1.77
CA THR A 164 13.59 -11.91 0.43
C THR A 164 14.32 -10.58 0.33
N ASP A 165 14.12 -9.70 1.33
CA ASP A 165 14.61 -8.31 1.36
C ASP A 165 14.16 -7.45 0.16
N ASP A 166 13.10 -7.91 -0.52
CA ASP A 166 12.48 -7.14 -1.61
C ASP A 166 11.87 -5.85 -1.07
N LEU A 167 12.23 -4.72 -1.66
CA LEU A 167 11.71 -3.41 -1.26
C LEU A 167 10.39 -3.09 -1.95
N PHE A 168 10.32 -3.35 -3.25
CA PHE A 168 9.10 -3.28 -4.05
C PHE A 168 9.21 -4.23 -5.23
N LYS A 169 8.06 -4.56 -5.84
CA LYS A 169 7.97 -5.39 -7.04
C LYS A 169 6.99 -4.76 -8.01
N PHE A 170 7.34 -4.82 -9.30
CA PHE A 170 6.43 -4.57 -10.38
C PHE A 170 6.17 -5.87 -11.13
N VAL A 171 4.90 -6.16 -11.37
CA VAL A 171 4.48 -7.35 -12.10
C VAL A 171 3.68 -6.90 -13.32
N GLN A 172 4.09 -7.35 -14.49
CA GLN A 172 3.37 -7.15 -15.73
C GLN A 172 2.76 -8.50 -16.15
N ASN A 173 1.46 -8.53 -16.31
CA ASN A 173 0.76 -9.70 -16.79
C ASN A 173 0.30 -9.49 -18.25
N GLU A 174 0.50 -10.49 -19.08
CA GLU A 174 0.02 -10.51 -20.48
C GLU A 174 -1.51 -10.48 -20.55
N THR A 175 -2.15 -11.18 -19.63
CA THR A 175 -3.60 -11.15 -19.43
C THR A 175 -3.87 -10.67 -18.02
N ALA A 176 -4.85 -9.78 -17.87
CA ALA A 176 -5.19 -9.21 -16.56
C ALA A 176 -5.56 -10.31 -15.55
N VAL A 177 -4.98 -10.20 -14.36
CA VAL A 177 -5.18 -11.11 -13.23
C VAL A 177 -5.60 -10.27 -12.03
N ASP A 178 -6.78 -10.58 -11.47
CA ASP A 178 -7.24 -9.86 -10.27
C ASP A 178 -6.29 -10.14 -9.09
N ILE A 179 -6.14 -9.15 -8.19
CA ILE A 179 -5.35 -9.32 -6.97
C ILE A 179 -6.03 -10.39 -6.10
N ASP A 180 -5.27 -11.43 -5.73
CA ASP A 180 -5.79 -12.56 -4.95
C ASP A 180 -6.36 -12.13 -3.60
N GLU A 181 -7.54 -12.62 -3.28
CA GLU A 181 -8.19 -12.50 -1.96
C GLU A 181 -7.89 -13.71 -1.05
N SER A 182 -6.74 -14.37 -1.25
CA SER A 182 -6.38 -15.62 -0.57
C SER A 182 -6.33 -15.55 0.96
#